data_9bcb0c8adac873a478385956fa1bdbd8
#
_entry.id   9bcb0c8adac873a478385956fa1bdbd8
#
_cell.length_a   1.000
_cell.length_b   1.000
_cell.length_c   1.000
_cell.angle_alpha   90.00
_cell.angle_beta   90.00
_cell.angle_gamma   90.00
#
_symmetry.space_group_name_H-M   'P 1'
#
loop_
_entity.id
_entity.type
_entity.pdbx_description
1 polymer ?
#
loop_
_entity_poly.entity_id
_entity_poly.type
_entity_poly.pdbx_seq_one_letter_code
_entity_poly.pdbx_strand_id
1 'polypeptide(L)'
;MTATHITASPRQRITALHERRQALQQRARSIRAATGTPYSSEVHLLLGQSYLDPASWQELTASSGVRAAARRAQFARRYRHLLARLETAIEQYEQNSTAQNSPGAERMP
;
A
#
# COMPACT_ATOMS: atom_id res chain seq x y z
N MET A 1 3.12 10.46 -32.39
CA MET A 1 2.89 10.04 -32.15
C MET A 1 2.40 9.49 -31.28
N THR A 2 1.94 9.09 -31.00
CA THR A 2 1.20 8.67 -30.27
C THR A 2 1.60 7.63 -29.36
N ALA A 3 2.76 7.36 -29.05
CA ALA A 3 3.27 6.41 -28.11
C ALA A 3 2.80 6.64 -26.68
N THR A 4 2.25 7.80 -26.49
CA THR A 4 1.75 8.17 -25.18
C THR A 4 0.59 7.31 -24.72
N HIS A 5 0.00 6.54 -25.61
CA HIS A 5 -1.17 5.74 -25.26
C HIS A 5 -0.85 4.30 -24.95
N ILE A 6 0.39 4.00 -24.68
CA ILE A 6 0.75 2.66 -24.31
C ILE A 6 0.13 2.33 -22.95
N THR A 7 -0.74 1.35 -22.98
CA THR A 7 -1.36 0.88 -21.74
C THR A 7 -0.43 -0.09 -21.04
N ALA A 8 -0.27 0.08 -19.74
CA ALA A 8 0.56 -0.84 -18.98
C ALA A 8 -0.01 -2.25 -19.08
N SER A 9 0.85 -3.24 -19.23
CA SER A 9 0.43 -4.64 -19.22
C SER A 9 -0.08 -5.01 -17.83
N PRO A 10 -0.88 -6.08 -17.72
CA PRO A 10 -1.31 -6.54 -16.40
C PRO A 10 -0.16 -6.79 -15.44
N ARG A 11 0.96 -7.34 -15.95
CA ARG A 11 2.12 -7.56 -15.09
C ARG A 11 2.71 -6.25 -14.61
N GLN A 12 2.80 -5.25 -15.49
CA GLN A 12 3.32 -3.93 -15.11
C GLN A 12 2.45 -3.27 -14.08
N ARG A 13 1.12 -3.42 -14.21
CA ARG A 13 0.20 -2.85 -13.22
C ARG A 13 0.40 -3.48 -11.85
N ILE A 14 0.57 -4.79 -11.81
CA ILE A 14 0.76 -5.49 -10.54
C ILE A 14 2.09 -5.10 -9.91
N THR A 15 3.14 -4.97 -10.73
CA THR A 15 4.44 -4.52 -10.24
C THR A 15 4.35 -3.12 -9.65
N ALA A 16 3.63 -2.23 -10.34
CA ALA A 16 3.45 -0.87 -9.84
C ALA A 16 2.70 -0.85 -8.51
N LEU A 17 1.69 -1.70 -8.37
CA LEU A 17 0.95 -1.79 -7.12
C LEU A 17 1.81 -2.34 -5.99
N HIS A 18 2.65 -3.32 -6.29
CA HIS A 18 3.56 -3.86 -5.30
C HIS A 18 4.54 -2.80 -4.82
N GLU A 19 5.08 -2.03 -5.75
CA GLU A 19 5.98 -0.92 -5.42
C GLU A 19 5.27 0.14 -4.59
N ARG A 20 4.01 0.42 -4.92
CA ARG A 20 3.22 1.37 -4.15
C ARG A 20 3.04 0.89 -2.71
N ARG A 21 2.78 -0.41 -2.52
CA ARG A 21 2.66 -0.95 -1.17
C ARG A 21 3.96 -0.79 -0.40
N GLN A 22 5.08 -1.05 -1.04
CA GLN A 22 6.38 -0.90 -0.39
C GLN A 22 6.63 0.55 0.02
N ALA A 23 6.24 1.50 -0.82
CA ALA A 23 6.38 2.90 -0.49
C ALA A 23 5.49 3.29 0.69
N LEU A 24 4.26 2.77 0.73
CA LEU A 24 3.35 3.01 1.84
C LEU A 24 3.88 2.40 3.13
N GLN A 25 4.41 1.20 3.06
CA GLN A 25 5.00 0.56 4.23
C GLN A 25 6.19 1.37 4.76
N GLN A 26 7.02 1.86 3.86
CA GLN A 26 8.17 2.68 4.24
C GLN A 26 7.72 3.98 4.89
N ARG A 27 6.65 4.59 4.36
CA ARG A 27 6.08 5.80 4.95
C ARG A 27 5.62 5.53 6.38
N ALA A 28 4.93 4.42 6.59
CA ALA A 28 4.46 4.07 7.93
C ALA A 28 5.63 3.85 8.90
N ARG A 29 6.69 3.20 8.43
CA ARG A 29 7.89 3.01 9.23
C ARG A 29 8.54 4.33 9.60
N SER A 30 8.59 5.26 8.66
CA SER A 30 9.19 6.57 8.90
C SER A 30 8.41 7.34 9.95
N ILE A 31 7.09 7.28 9.90
CA ILE A 31 6.25 7.94 10.90
C ILE A 31 6.52 7.34 12.29
N ARG A 32 6.57 6.03 12.37
CA ARG A 32 6.83 5.37 13.65
C ARG A 32 8.20 5.74 14.19
N ALA A 33 9.20 5.77 13.32
CA ALA A 33 10.56 6.13 13.74
C ALA A 33 10.62 7.58 14.21
N ALA A 34 9.92 8.48 13.53
CA ALA A 34 9.96 9.88 13.86
C ALA A 34 9.13 10.23 15.11
N THR A 35 8.04 9.53 15.35
CA THR A 35 7.11 9.89 16.42
C THR A 35 7.15 8.95 17.61
N GLY A 36 7.69 7.75 17.43
CA GLY A 36 7.68 6.74 18.48
C GLY A 36 6.31 6.11 18.70
N THR A 37 5.30 6.50 17.92
CA THR A 37 3.95 5.99 18.09
C THR A 37 3.83 4.63 17.40
N PRO A 38 3.35 3.58 18.10
CA PRO A 38 3.12 2.28 17.44
C PRO A 38 2.08 2.40 16.34
N TYR A 39 2.13 1.49 15.38
CA TYR A 39 1.12 1.45 14.32
C TYR A 39 -0.28 1.35 14.93
N SER A 40 -1.22 2.09 14.34
CA SER A 40 -2.62 1.90 14.69
C SER A 40 -3.07 0.51 14.27
N SER A 41 -4.17 0.06 14.86
CA SER A 41 -4.73 -1.26 14.52
C SER A 41 -5.04 -1.37 13.04
N GLU A 42 -5.55 -0.29 12.46
CA GLU A 42 -5.92 -0.28 11.05
C GLU A 42 -4.69 -0.40 10.15
N VAL A 43 -3.62 0.35 10.45
CA VAL A 43 -2.37 0.26 9.68
C VAL A 43 -1.81 -1.15 9.79
N HIS A 44 -1.77 -1.68 10.99
CA HIS A 44 -1.22 -3.02 11.22
C HIS A 44 -2.00 -4.07 10.44
N LEU A 45 -3.33 -4.00 10.52
CA LEU A 45 -4.20 -4.93 9.82
C LEU A 45 -3.99 -4.87 8.30
N LEU A 46 -3.97 -3.66 7.75
CA LEU A 46 -3.88 -3.50 6.31
C LEU A 46 -2.50 -3.81 5.76
N LEU A 47 -1.45 -3.58 6.53
CA LEU A 47 -0.12 -4.03 6.14
C LEU A 47 -0.07 -5.55 6.04
N GLY A 48 -0.73 -6.23 6.99
CA GLY A 48 -0.79 -7.69 6.94
C GLY A 48 -1.62 -8.19 5.77
N GLN A 49 -2.79 -7.59 5.54
CA GLN A 49 -3.67 -8.02 4.46
C GLN A 49 -3.09 -7.76 3.08
N SER A 50 -2.26 -6.72 2.94
CA SER A 50 -1.68 -6.37 1.66
C SER A 50 -0.33 -7.05 1.41
N TYR A 51 0.15 -7.84 2.35
CA TYR A 51 1.43 -8.52 2.17
C TYR A 51 1.31 -9.62 1.12
N LEU A 52 2.27 -9.65 0.21
CA LEU A 52 2.37 -10.71 -0.79
C LEU A 52 3.69 -11.44 -0.57
N ASP A 53 3.59 -12.72 -0.23
CA ASP A 53 4.79 -13.51 -0.07
C ASP A 53 5.44 -13.79 -1.44
N PRO A 54 6.74 -14.09 -1.47
CA PRO A 54 7.44 -14.24 -2.76
C PRO A 54 6.83 -15.32 -3.66
N ALA A 55 6.33 -16.42 -3.09
CA ALA A 55 5.77 -17.50 -3.90
C ALA A 55 4.48 -17.05 -4.59
N SER A 56 3.60 -16.38 -3.85
CA SER A 56 2.36 -15.85 -4.43
C SER A 56 2.63 -14.79 -5.49
N TRP A 57 3.61 -13.93 -5.22
CA TRP A 57 4.01 -12.91 -6.18
C TRP A 57 4.51 -13.54 -7.47
N GLN A 58 5.35 -14.54 -7.35
CA GLN A 58 5.92 -15.21 -8.50
C GLN A 58 4.85 -15.92 -9.31
N GLU A 59 3.94 -16.62 -8.63
CA GLU A 59 2.85 -17.29 -9.30
C GLU A 59 1.98 -16.31 -10.07
N LEU A 60 1.67 -15.17 -9.45
CA LEU A 60 0.82 -14.16 -10.04
C LEU A 60 1.46 -13.55 -11.29
N THR A 61 2.78 -13.38 -11.31
CA THR A 61 3.45 -12.70 -12.40
C THR A 61 3.99 -13.65 -13.46
N ALA A 62 4.22 -14.91 -13.13
CA ALA A 62 4.84 -15.85 -14.06
C ALA A 62 3.84 -16.48 -15.01
N SER A 63 2.59 -16.68 -14.58
CA SER A 63 1.59 -17.33 -15.40
C SER A 63 1.24 -16.51 -16.63
N SER A 64 0.91 -17.19 -17.73
CA SER A 64 0.52 -16.52 -18.96
C SER A 64 -0.80 -17.10 -19.45
N GLY A 65 -1.37 -16.44 -20.47
CA GLY A 65 -2.63 -16.87 -21.04
C GLY A 65 -3.79 -16.01 -20.58
N VAL A 66 -4.95 -16.25 -21.16
CA VAL A 66 -6.14 -15.44 -20.94
C VAL A 66 -6.61 -15.51 -19.49
N ARG A 67 -6.60 -16.72 -18.92
CA ARG A 67 -7.06 -16.89 -17.54
C ARG A 67 -6.13 -16.17 -16.57
N ALA A 68 -4.83 -16.23 -16.82
CA ALA A 68 -3.86 -15.56 -15.96
C ALA A 68 -4.03 -14.05 -16.06
N ALA A 69 -4.28 -13.54 -17.25
CA ALA A 69 -4.51 -12.10 -17.44
C ALA A 69 -5.76 -11.65 -16.70
N ALA A 70 -6.83 -12.46 -16.76
CA ALA A 70 -8.07 -12.15 -16.05
C ALA A 70 -7.86 -12.15 -14.54
N ARG A 71 -7.12 -13.12 -14.03
CA ARG A 71 -6.82 -13.18 -12.60
C ARG A 71 -6.00 -11.98 -12.16
N ARG A 72 -5.02 -11.58 -12.98
CA ARG A 72 -4.21 -10.40 -12.64
C ARG A 72 -5.05 -9.13 -12.63
N ALA A 73 -5.97 -8.98 -13.58
CA ALA A 73 -6.83 -7.82 -13.62
C ALA A 73 -7.74 -7.76 -12.39
N GLN A 74 -8.29 -8.91 -12.00
CA GLN A 74 -9.14 -8.97 -10.82
C GLN A 74 -8.34 -8.72 -9.55
N PHE A 75 -7.17 -9.28 -9.46
CA PHE A 75 -6.28 -9.04 -8.33
C PHE A 75 -5.92 -7.57 -8.23
N ALA A 76 -5.55 -6.96 -9.35
CA ALA A 76 -5.16 -5.55 -9.36
C ALA A 76 -6.29 -4.65 -8.88
N ARG A 77 -7.53 -4.97 -9.26
CA ARG A 77 -8.68 -4.19 -8.83
C ARG A 77 -8.86 -4.24 -7.32
N ARG A 78 -8.82 -5.44 -6.76
CA ARG A 78 -8.95 -5.60 -5.31
C ARG A 78 -7.79 -4.98 -4.56
N TYR A 79 -6.60 -5.17 -5.08
CA TYR A 79 -5.39 -4.70 -4.42
C TYR A 79 -5.35 -3.17 -4.39
N ARG A 80 -5.80 -2.53 -5.46
CA ARG A 80 -5.87 -1.07 -5.47
C ARG A 80 -6.78 -0.54 -4.37
N HIS A 81 -7.93 -1.19 -4.16
CA HIS A 81 -8.83 -0.79 -3.09
C HIS A 81 -8.17 -0.98 -1.72
N LEU A 82 -7.47 -2.09 -1.57
CA LEU A 82 -6.78 -2.37 -0.33
C LEU A 82 -5.69 -1.35 -0.05
N LEU A 83 -4.91 -0.99 -1.07
CA LEU A 83 -3.86 0.01 -0.91
C LEU A 83 -4.43 1.40 -0.67
N ALA A 84 -5.57 1.73 -1.25
CA ALA A 84 -6.23 3.00 -0.98
C ALA A 84 -6.64 3.09 0.49
N ARG A 85 -7.16 2.00 1.03
CA ARG A 85 -7.50 1.95 2.45
C ARG A 85 -6.26 2.07 3.33
N LEU A 86 -5.18 1.39 2.92
CA LEU A 86 -3.92 1.48 3.66
C LEU A 86 -3.37 2.90 3.65
N GLU A 87 -3.44 3.58 2.51
CA GLU A 87 -2.98 4.95 2.42
C GLU A 87 -3.77 5.86 3.35
N THR A 88 -5.09 5.72 3.36
CA THR A 88 -5.94 6.50 4.24
C THR A 88 -5.60 6.21 5.71
N ALA A 89 -5.39 4.95 6.04
CA ALA A 89 -5.04 4.56 7.40
C ALA A 89 -3.70 5.16 7.82
N ILE A 90 -2.73 5.20 6.92
CA ILE A 90 -1.43 5.77 7.20
C ILE A 90 -1.54 7.29 7.38
N GLU A 91 -2.34 7.95 6.55
CA GLU A 91 -2.57 9.39 6.70
C GLU A 91 -3.18 9.71 8.06
N GLN A 92 -4.16 8.91 8.48
CA GLN A 92 -4.79 9.09 9.77
C GLN A 92 -3.81 8.83 10.90
N TYR A 93 -3.01 7.79 10.75
CA TYR A 93 -1.96 7.45 11.72
C TYR A 93 -0.96 8.59 11.85
N GLU A 94 -0.56 9.16 10.72
CA GLU A 94 0.38 10.28 10.72
C GLU A 94 -0.18 11.48 11.45
N GLN A 95 -1.45 11.82 11.17
CA GLN A 95 -2.10 12.96 11.82
C GLN A 95 -2.21 12.74 13.31
N ASN A 96 -2.62 11.55 13.72
CA ASN A 96 -2.77 11.24 15.14
C ASN A 96 -1.43 11.22 15.86
N SER A 97 -0.42 10.67 15.22
CA SER A 97 0.91 10.59 15.83
C SER A 97 1.53 11.98 15.97
N THR A 98 1.37 12.82 14.98
CA THR A 98 1.87 14.19 15.01
C THR A 98 1.14 15.00 16.07
N ALA A 99 -0.18 14.82 16.17
CA ALA A 99 -0.97 15.53 17.17
C ALA A 99 -0.56 15.13 18.59
N GLN A 100 -0.30 13.83 18.81
CA GLN A 100 0.11 13.35 20.13
C GLN A 100 1.47 13.88 20.54
N ASN A 101 2.33 14.16 19.57
CA ASN A 101 3.68 14.66 19.85
C ASN A 101 3.77 16.17 19.80
N SER A 102 2.67 16.85 19.53
CA SER A 102 2.65 18.30 19.46
C SER A 102 2.65 18.90 20.87
N PRO A 103 3.57 19.82 21.19
CA PRO A 103 3.54 20.47 22.50
C PRO A 103 2.23 21.18 22.78
N GLY A 104 1.62 21.75 21.76
CA GLY A 104 0.32 22.40 21.92
C GLY A 104 -0.77 21.45 22.36
N ALA A 105 -0.80 20.25 21.75
CA ALA A 105 -1.79 19.26 22.11
C ALA A 105 -1.61 18.78 23.54
N GLU A 106 -0.38 18.67 23.99
CA GLU A 106 -0.10 18.22 25.37
C GLU A 106 -0.58 19.20 26.40
N ARG A 107 -0.64 20.47 26.04
CA ARG A 107 -1.05 21.50 26.99
C ARG A 107 -2.54 21.73 27.02
N MET A 108 -3.28 21.06 26.19
CA MET A 108 -4.74 21.23 26.21
C MET A 108 -5.28 20.69 27.51
N PRO A 109 -6.04 21.50 28.23
CA PRO A 109 -6.63 21.05 29.48
C PRO A 109 -7.66 19.98 29.28
#